data_f2736475cf8d7afd1aecece4b3324291
#
_entry.id   f2736475cf8d7afd1aecece4b3324291
#
_cell.length_a   1.000
_cell.length_b   1.000
_cell.length_c   1.000
_cell.angle_alpha   90.00
_cell.angle_beta   90.00
_cell.angle_gamma   90.00
#
_symmetry.space_group_name_H-M   'P 1'
#
loop_
_entity.id
_entity.type
_entity.pdbx_description
1 polymer ?
#
loop_
_entity_poly.entity_id
_entity_poly.type
_entity_poly.pdbx_seq_one_letter_code
_entity_poly.pdbx_strand_id
1 'polypeptide(L)'
;MDGDKNYIIAGMNAGIYFNNNIKGCLKQMDDIIKDVSNYFTHLKKTKKKERKHRGDPSGKTIITEIYFHFNTGDVIDIQCTDYSKELNYIDQLSIGMSSAKYYDWMHEEAFN
;
A
#
# COMPACT_ATOMS: atom_id res chain seq x y z
N MET A 1 0.78 -8.18 -23.57
CA MET A 1 1.61 -7.11 -23.80
C MET A 1 2.18 -7.24 -25.13
N ASP A 2 1.73 -6.42 -25.95
CA ASP A 2 2.07 -6.52 -27.22
C ASP A 2 3.49 -6.35 -27.40
N GLY A 3 4.05 -6.94 -28.20
CA GLY A 3 5.41 -6.81 -28.56
C GLY A 3 6.36 -6.51 -27.46
N ASP A 4 5.86 -6.31 -26.29
CA ASP A 4 6.71 -5.97 -25.19
C ASP A 4 7.37 -7.20 -24.67
N LYS A 5 8.53 -7.40 -25.16
CA LYS A 5 9.31 -8.54 -24.77
C LYS A 5 9.90 -8.40 -23.39
N ASN A 6 9.86 -7.22 -22.81
CA ASN A 6 10.58 -6.94 -21.60
C ASN A 6 9.72 -7.08 -20.40
N TYR A 7 8.63 -7.67 -20.39
CA TYR A 7 7.82 -7.96 -19.21
C TYR A 7 8.07 -7.04 -18.05
N ILE A 8 7.81 -5.77 -18.25
CA ILE A 8 7.97 -4.78 -17.18
C ILE A 8 6.91 -5.02 -16.13
N ILE A 9 7.35 -5.19 -14.89
CA ILE A 9 6.41 -5.33 -13.78
C ILE A 9 5.77 -3.98 -13.54
N ALA A 10 4.49 -3.86 -13.88
CA ALA A 10 3.75 -2.63 -13.69
C ALA A 10 3.38 -2.42 -12.23
N GLY A 11 3.09 -3.49 -11.52
CA GLY A 11 2.76 -3.43 -10.10
C GLY A 11 2.97 -4.77 -9.43
N MET A 12 3.23 -4.73 -8.13
CA MET A 12 3.38 -5.90 -7.28
C MET A 12 2.68 -5.65 -5.96
N ASN A 13 2.09 -6.71 -5.40
CA ASN A 13 1.54 -6.67 -4.06
C ASN A 13 1.96 -7.89 -3.26
N ALA A 14 2.22 -7.67 -1.98
CA ALA A 14 2.45 -8.73 -1.03
C ALA A 14 1.64 -8.42 0.23
N GLY A 15 1.21 -9.45 0.93
CA GLY A 15 0.38 -9.28 2.12
C GLY A 15 0.75 -10.23 3.24
N ILE A 16 0.56 -9.77 4.46
CA ILE A 16 0.71 -10.56 5.69
C ILE A 16 -0.56 -10.41 6.49
N TYR A 17 -1.13 -11.52 6.94
CA TYR A 17 -2.37 -11.50 7.72
C TYR A 17 -2.08 -11.43 9.22
N PHE A 18 -2.91 -10.67 9.92
CA PHE A 18 -2.82 -10.50 11.37
C PHE A 18 -4.20 -10.73 11.98
N ASN A 19 -4.45 -11.93 12.51
CA ASN A 19 -5.74 -12.26 13.10
C ASN A 19 -6.04 -11.39 14.31
N ASN A 20 -7.03 -10.50 14.19
CA ASN A 20 -7.44 -9.61 15.28
C ASN A 20 -6.27 -8.93 16.00
N ASN A 21 -5.25 -8.56 15.25
CA ASN A 21 -4.03 -7.99 15.81
C ASN A 21 -3.57 -6.79 15.00
N ILE A 22 -4.38 -5.74 14.99
CA ILE A 22 -4.02 -4.52 14.28
C ILE A 22 -2.76 -3.87 14.87
N LYS A 23 -2.53 -4.01 16.17
CA LYS A 23 -1.32 -3.47 16.79
C LYS A 23 -0.07 -4.13 16.24
N GLY A 24 -0.10 -5.45 16.03
CA GLY A 24 1.01 -6.17 15.40
C GLY A 24 1.23 -5.72 13.96
N CYS A 25 0.15 -5.49 13.23
CA CYS A 25 0.22 -4.97 11.86
C CYS A 25 0.91 -3.61 11.83
N LEU A 26 0.48 -2.69 12.70
CA LEU A 26 1.05 -1.34 12.77
C LEU A 26 2.51 -1.36 13.19
N LYS A 27 2.88 -2.26 14.09
CA LYS A 27 4.28 -2.41 14.49
C LYS A 27 5.13 -2.91 13.34
N GLN A 28 4.66 -3.92 12.63
CA GLN A 28 5.36 -4.45 11.46
C GLN A 28 5.48 -3.38 10.38
N MET A 29 4.43 -2.59 10.19
CA MET A 29 4.45 -1.46 9.27
C MET A 29 5.55 -0.46 9.63
N ASP A 30 5.66 -0.09 10.91
CA ASP A 30 6.69 0.84 11.36
C ASP A 30 8.09 0.28 11.14
N ASP A 31 8.31 -1.02 11.38
CA ASP A 31 9.59 -1.67 11.12
C ASP A 31 9.94 -1.62 9.63
N ILE A 32 8.98 -1.87 8.76
CA ILE A 32 9.19 -1.82 7.31
C ILE A 32 9.47 -0.40 6.85
N ILE A 33 8.74 0.58 7.39
CA ILE A 33 8.98 2.00 7.08
C ILE A 33 10.41 2.38 7.42
N LYS A 34 10.90 1.93 8.56
CA LYS A 34 12.27 2.19 8.99
C LYS A 34 13.26 1.55 8.04
N ASP A 35 13.05 0.29 7.68
CA ASP A 35 13.94 -0.42 6.76
C ASP A 35 13.98 0.23 5.39
N VAL A 36 12.83 0.58 4.82
CA VAL A 36 12.76 1.24 3.52
C VAL A 36 13.46 2.60 3.58
N SER A 37 13.22 3.36 4.65
CA SER A 37 13.84 4.67 4.83
C SER A 37 15.36 4.59 4.95
N ASN A 38 15.86 3.52 5.56
CA ASN A 38 17.31 3.31 5.69
C ASN A 38 17.94 2.79 4.40
N TYR A 39 17.20 2.00 3.64
CA TYR A 39 17.72 1.39 2.42
C TYR A 39 17.77 2.37 1.26
N PHE A 40 16.78 3.26 1.17
CA PHE A 40 16.65 4.21 0.08
C PHE A 40 16.71 5.64 0.63
N THR A 41 17.82 6.33 0.42
CA THR A 41 18.08 7.63 1.06
C THR A 41 17.45 8.82 0.33
N HIS A 42 16.98 8.64 -0.89
CA HIS A 42 16.47 9.74 -1.72
C HIS A 42 14.98 9.63 -2.02
N LEU A 43 14.23 9.03 -1.11
CA LEU A 43 12.79 8.90 -1.27
C LEU A 43 12.05 10.08 -0.68
N LYS A 44 10.98 10.47 -1.34
CA LYS A 44 9.98 11.32 -0.71
C LYS A 44 8.92 10.43 -0.10
N LYS A 45 8.73 10.51 1.20
CA LYS A 45 7.65 9.76 1.84
C LYS A 45 6.54 10.72 2.25
N THR A 46 5.30 10.26 2.14
CA THR A 46 4.16 10.98 2.66
C THR A 46 4.10 10.77 4.18
N LYS A 47 3.26 11.53 4.84
CA LYS A 47 2.96 11.25 6.24
C LYS A 47 2.09 10.01 6.32
N LYS A 48 2.32 9.18 7.35
CA LYS A 48 1.42 8.09 7.67
C LYS A 48 0.06 8.66 8.06
N LYS A 49 -0.99 8.18 7.43
CA LYS A 49 -2.33 8.68 7.71
C LYS A 49 -3.37 7.57 7.64
N GLU A 50 -4.47 7.81 8.32
CA GLU A 50 -5.59 6.90 8.37
C GLU A 50 -6.70 7.38 7.44
N ARG A 51 -7.43 6.44 6.87
CA ARG A 51 -8.64 6.72 6.11
C ARG A 51 -9.64 5.59 6.22
N LYS A 52 -10.89 5.89 5.95
CA LYS A 52 -11.93 4.87 5.90
C LYS A 52 -11.84 4.11 4.59
N HIS A 53 -12.07 2.80 4.65
CA HIS A 53 -12.08 1.95 3.46
C HIS A 53 -13.33 2.24 2.63
N ARG A 54 -13.16 2.53 1.35
CA ARG A 54 -14.28 2.88 0.47
C ARG A 54 -15.28 1.78 0.26
N GLY A 55 -14.84 0.52 0.33
CA GLY A 55 -15.71 -0.64 0.16
C GLY A 55 -16.52 -1.00 1.37
N ASP A 56 -16.33 -0.33 2.50
CA ASP A 56 -17.09 -0.59 3.72
C ASP A 56 -17.93 0.63 4.08
N PRO A 57 -19.24 0.59 3.77
CA PRO A 57 -20.11 1.74 4.04
C PRO A 57 -20.30 2.02 5.53
N SER A 58 -19.99 1.08 6.42
CA SER A 58 -20.12 1.32 7.86
C SER A 58 -19.12 2.35 8.36
N GLY A 59 -18.02 2.56 7.66
CA GLY A 59 -16.94 3.43 8.07
C GLY A 59 -16.08 2.87 9.20
N LYS A 60 -16.25 1.60 9.54
CA LYS A 60 -15.50 0.96 10.64
C LYS A 60 -14.20 0.32 10.19
N THR A 61 -14.03 0.07 8.90
CA THR A 61 -12.77 -0.45 8.37
C THR A 61 -11.81 0.71 8.12
N ILE A 62 -10.68 0.69 8.80
CA ILE A 62 -9.71 1.78 8.77
C ILE A 62 -8.43 1.31 8.09
N ILE A 63 -7.94 2.10 7.16
CA ILE A 63 -6.66 1.86 6.51
C ILE A 63 -5.66 2.89 7.01
N THR A 64 -4.51 2.42 7.49
CA THR A 64 -3.37 3.26 7.81
C THR A 64 -2.35 3.08 6.70
N GLU A 65 -1.93 4.14 6.05
CA GLU A 65 -1.09 4.03 4.86
C GLU A 65 0.02 5.07 4.81
N ILE A 66 1.09 4.71 4.09
CA ILE A 66 2.19 5.59 3.76
C ILE A 66 2.67 5.28 2.35
N TYR A 67 3.10 6.31 1.62
CA TYR A 67 3.64 6.17 0.27
C TYR A 67 5.08 6.65 0.23
N PHE A 68 5.91 5.93 -0.52
CA PHE A 68 7.28 6.33 -0.83
C PHE A 68 7.38 6.57 -2.33
N HIS A 69 7.84 7.75 -2.71
CA HIS A 69 7.97 8.15 -4.11
C HIS A 69 9.44 8.20 -4.50
N PHE A 70 9.78 7.48 -5.56
CA PHE A 70 11.11 7.50 -6.13
C PHE A 70 11.23 8.63 -7.15
N ASN A 71 12.47 9.07 -7.42
CA ASN A 71 12.72 10.08 -8.45
C ASN A 71 12.27 9.64 -9.84
N THR A 72 12.23 8.34 -10.08
CA THR A 72 11.73 7.78 -11.33
C THR A 72 10.22 7.89 -11.48
N GLY A 73 9.52 8.27 -10.42
CA GLY A 73 8.06 8.26 -10.38
C GLY A 73 7.46 6.95 -9.92
N ASP A 74 8.28 5.94 -9.67
CA ASP A 74 7.79 4.69 -9.10
C ASP A 74 7.36 4.93 -7.66
N VAL A 75 6.46 4.10 -7.16
CA VAL A 75 5.87 4.26 -5.83
C VAL A 75 5.85 2.93 -5.10
N ILE A 76 6.21 2.98 -3.80
CA ILE A 76 5.94 1.89 -2.87
C ILE A 76 4.86 2.39 -1.91
N ASP A 77 3.82 1.60 -1.69
CA ASP A 77 2.83 1.87 -0.67
C ASP A 77 2.82 0.76 0.37
N ILE A 78 2.61 1.15 1.61
CA ILE A 78 2.49 0.21 2.73
C ILE A 78 1.21 0.56 3.45
N GLN A 79 0.37 -0.44 3.69
CA GLN A 79 -0.93 -0.25 4.30
C GLN A 79 -1.19 -1.31 5.36
N CYS A 80 -1.76 -0.89 6.48
CA CYS A 80 -2.41 -1.78 7.44
C CYS A 80 -3.90 -1.56 7.36
N THR A 81 -4.66 -2.63 7.15
CA THR A 81 -6.11 -2.56 7.10
C THR A 81 -6.71 -3.25 8.32
N ASP A 82 -7.43 -2.46 9.11
CA ASP A 82 -8.17 -2.92 10.27
C ASP A 82 -9.62 -3.08 9.83
N TYR A 83 -9.98 -4.28 9.42
CA TYR A 83 -11.33 -4.56 8.91
C TYR A 83 -12.34 -4.54 10.04
N SER A 84 -13.53 -4.03 9.74
CA SER A 84 -14.62 -4.11 10.70
C SER A 84 -14.94 -5.58 10.96
N LYS A 85 -15.29 -5.90 12.20
CA LYS A 85 -15.58 -7.29 12.59
C LYS A 85 -16.78 -7.86 11.86
N GLU A 86 -17.69 -7.00 11.42
CA GLU A 86 -18.87 -7.39 10.69
C GLU A 86 -18.56 -7.98 9.32
N LEU A 87 -17.45 -7.56 8.70
CA LEU A 87 -17.04 -8.08 7.40
C LEU A 87 -16.40 -9.46 7.48
N ASN A 88 -15.99 -9.86 8.66
CA ASN A 88 -15.34 -11.15 8.88
C ASN A 88 -14.09 -11.37 8.01
N TYR A 89 -13.41 -10.29 7.67
CA TYR A 89 -12.12 -10.35 6.99
C TYR A 89 -10.98 -10.29 8.02
N ILE A 90 -9.83 -10.80 7.63
CA ILE A 90 -8.64 -10.81 8.48
C ILE A 90 -7.88 -9.51 8.24
N ASP A 91 -7.48 -8.85 9.33
CA ASP A 91 -6.62 -7.66 9.24
C ASP A 91 -5.34 -8.02 8.50
N GLN A 92 -4.84 -7.10 7.69
CA GLN A 92 -3.66 -7.40 6.88
C GLN A 92 -2.76 -6.19 6.69
N LEU A 93 -1.47 -6.49 6.59
CA LEU A 93 -0.48 -5.58 6.05
C LEU A 93 -0.34 -5.85 4.57
N SER A 94 -0.36 -4.84 3.74
CA SER A 94 -0.05 -4.99 2.34
C SER A 94 1.05 -4.03 1.92
N ILE A 95 1.92 -4.51 1.03
CA ILE A 95 2.99 -3.72 0.43
C ILE A 95 2.77 -3.76 -1.06
N GLY A 96 2.63 -2.60 -1.67
CA GLY A 96 2.47 -2.49 -3.11
C GLY A 96 3.65 -1.76 -3.73
N MET A 97 4.02 -2.15 -4.94
CA MET A 97 4.97 -1.42 -5.77
C MET A 97 4.32 -1.14 -7.11
N SER A 98 4.39 0.11 -7.54
CA SER A 98 3.81 0.53 -8.81
C SER A 98 4.85 1.30 -9.62
N SER A 99 4.97 0.97 -10.90
CA SER A 99 5.78 1.80 -11.79
C SER A 99 5.10 3.14 -12.01
N ALA A 100 5.88 4.13 -12.40
CA ALA A 100 5.34 5.46 -12.69
C ALA A 100 4.18 5.40 -13.67
N LYS A 101 4.34 4.66 -14.74
CA LYS A 101 3.34 4.54 -15.80
C LYS A 101 2.05 3.89 -15.30
N TYR A 102 2.17 2.82 -14.50
CA TYR A 102 1.01 2.14 -13.93
C TYR A 102 0.29 3.01 -12.92
N TYR A 103 1.05 3.69 -12.08
CA TYR A 103 0.49 4.58 -11.06
C TYR A 103 -0.32 5.71 -11.69
N ASP A 104 0.23 6.34 -12.72
CA ASP A 104 -0.46 7.41 -13.43
C ASP A 104 -1.74 6.91 -14.09
N TRP A 105 -1.68 5.78 -14.76
CA TRP A 105 -2.87 5.18 -15.38
C TRP A 105 -3.95 4.92 -14.33
N MET A 106 -3.56 4.34 -13.19
CA MET A 106 -4.49 4.00 -12.13
C MET A 106 -5.22 5.23 -11.60
N HIS A 107 -4.49 6.34 -11.44
CA HIS A 107 -5.05 7.56 -10.86
C HIS A 107 -5.77 8.45 -11.86
N GLU A 108 -5.38 8.41 -13.12
CA GLU A 108 -5.94 9.30 -14.13
C GLU A 108 -7.03 8.65 -14.97
N GLU A 109 -6.94 7.37 -15.23
CA GLU A 109 -7.83 6.71 -16.17
C GLU A 109 -8.70 5.63 -15.52
N ALA A 110 -8.15 4.81 -14.66
CA ALA A 110 -8.88 3.67 -14.12
C ALA A 110 -9.92 4.07 -13.10
N PHE A 111 -9.71 5.16 -12.37
CA PHE A 111 -10.58 5.60 -11.27
C PHE A 111 -11.22 6.95 -11.48
N ASN A 112 -11.11 7.47 -12.67
CA ASN A 112 -11.80 8.74 -13.00
C ASN A 112 -13.14 8.51 -13.68
#